data_b805bbdbab48c4884ebff185ca4699c7
#
_entry.id   b805bbdbab48c4884ebff185ca4699c7
#
_cell.length_a   1.000
_cell.length_b   1.000
_cell.length_c   1.000
_cell.angle_alpha   90.00
_cell.angle_beta   90.00
_cell.angle_gamma   90.00
#
_symmetry.space_group_name_H-M   'P 1'
#
loop_
_entity.id
_entity.type
_entity.pdbx_description
1 polymer ?
#
loop_
_entity_poly.entity_id
_entity_poly.type
_entity_poly.pdbx_seq_one_letter_code
_entity_poly.pdbx_strand_id
1 'polypeptide(L)'
;MVIDFQHHYIPVELAKKRGLYSATGKTMLQESGLPATTMHQRLYDLDLQLDDMAQAGVDLSVLSCLLGWSAPLECRFINDDLAAIQKKYPQRFVGLAQAPILDGQAALAELRRAIMI
;
A
#
# COMPACT_ATOMS: atom_id res chain seq x y z
N MET A 1 -9.99 20.63 6.30
CA MET A 1 -9.09 19.48 5.97
C MET A 1 -9.95 18.24 5.73
N VAL A 2 -9.78 17.62 4.59
CA VAL A 2 -10.46 16.37 4.21
C VAL A 2 -9.41 15.25 4.23
N ILE A 3 -9.65 14.21 5.02
CA ILE A 3 -8.74 13.07 5.17
C ILE A 3 -9.44 11.80 4.66
N ASP A 4 -8.84 11.15 3.66
CA ASP A 4 -9.20 9.78 3.28
C ASP A 4 -8.46 8.81 4.20
N PHE A 5 -9.17 8.26 5.18
CA PHE A 5 -8.58 7.41 6.22
C PHE A 5 -8.42 5.94 5.79
N GLN A 6 -8.98 5.53 4.68
CA GLN A 6 -8.93 4.14 4.20
C GLN A 6 -8.53 4.07 2.73
N HIS A 7 -7.30 4.50 2.45
CA HIS A 7 -6.74 4.55 1.12
C HIS A 7 -5.78 3.38 0.89
N HIS A 8 -6.00 2.61 -0.17
CA HIS A 8 -5.16 1.45 -0.45
C HIS A 8 -4.02 1.79 -1.39
N TYR A 9 -2.85 1.22 -1.09
CA TYR A 9 -1.66 1.34 -1.91
C TYR A 9 -0.88 0.01 -1.91
N ILE A 10 -0.30 -0.32 -3.06
CA ILE A 10 0.61 -1.46 -3.21
C ILE A 10 1.91 -0.93 -3.82
N PRO A 11 3.08 -1.16 -3.20
CA PRO A 11 4.36 -0.81 -3.81
C PRO A 11 4.48 -1.37 -5.23
N VAL A 12 4.89 -0.54 -6.19
CA VAL A 12 4.89 -0.90 -7.62
C VAL A 12 5.72 -2.16 -7.89
N GLU A 13 6.86 -2.33 -7.23
CA GLU A 13 7.71 -3.51 -7.41
C GLU A 13 7.05 -4.77 -6.83
N LEU A 14 6.28 -4.64 -5.75
CA LEU A 14 5.50 -5.74 -5.22
C LEU A 14 4.33 -6.08 -6.14
N ALA A 15 3.67 -5.08 -6.72
CA ALA A 15 2.63 -5.28 -7.72
C ALA A 15 3.15 -6.04 -8.93
N LYS A 16 4.34 -5.68 -9.45
CA LYS A 16 5.01 -6.42 -10.54
C LYS A 16 5.31 -7.85 -10.15
N LYS A 17 5.92 -8.06 -8.99
CA LYS A 17 6.26 -9.39 -8.47
C LYS A 17 5.05 -10.31 -8.32
N ARG A 18 3.92 -9.74 -7.93
CA ARG A 18 2.65 -10.47 -7.73
C ARG A 18 1.80 -10.58 -8.99
N GLY A 19 2.27 -10.10 -10.15
CA GLY A 19 1.52 -10.13 -11.40
C GLY A 19 0.30 -9.20 -11.44
N LEU A 20 0.28 -8.17 -10.58
CA LEU A 20 -0.81 -7.19 -10.49
C LEU A 20 -0.58 -5.98 -11.39
N TYR A 21 0.65 -5.78 -11.83
CA TYR A 21 1.01 -4.70 -12.74
C TYR A 21 0.53 -5.00 -14.16
N SER A 22 -0.10 -4.04 -14.81
CA SER A 22 -0.58 -4.18 -16.18
C SER A 22 -0.34 -2.90 -16.98
N ALA A 23 0.16 -3.05 -18.20
CA ALA A 23 0.31 -1.94 -19.16
C ALA A 23 -1.03 -1.32 -19.57
N THR A 24 -2.15 -2.05 -19.43
CA THR A 24 -3.50 -1.54 -19.72
C THR A 24 -4.14 -0.87 -18.50
N GLY A 25 -3.44 -0.84 -17.37
CA GLY A 25 -3.92 -0.25 -16.11
C GLY A 25 -4.93 -1.11 -15.35
N LYS A 26 -5.23 -2.32 -15.82
CA LYS A 26 -6.18 -3.24 -15.17
C LYS A 26 -5.67 -4.67 -15.23
N THR A 27 -5.77 -5.37 -14.12
CA THR A 27 -5.45 -6.80 -13.99
C THR A 27 -6.62 -7.51 -13.33
N MET A 28 -7.05 -8.63 -13.88
CA MET A 28 -8.06 -9.48 -13.27
C MET A 28 -7.39 -10.49 -12.34
N LEU A 29 -7.81 -10.50 -11.08
CA LEU A 29 -7.46 -11.54 -10.11
C LEU A 29 -8.64 -12.45 -9.90
N GLN A 30 -8.38 -13.74 -9.97
CA GLN A 30 -9.37 -14.75 -9.62
C GLN A 30 -8.73 -15.82 -8.74
N GLU A 31 -9.18 -15.87 -7.52
CA GLU A 31 -8.86 -16.95 -6.59
C GLU A 31 -9.92 -18.05 -6.69
N SER A 32 -9.49 -19.31 -6.50
CA SER A 32 -10.38 -20.45 -6.57
C SER A 32 -11.59 -20.29 -5.64
N GLY A 33 -12.79 -20.38 -6.20
CA GLY A 33 -14.05 -20.27 -5.44
C GLY A 33 -14.53 -18.85 -5.13
N LEU A 34 -13.77 -17.82 -5.55
CA LEU A 34 -14.17 -16.43 -5.37
C LEU A 34 -14.47 -15.71 -6.70
N PRO A 35 -15.30 -14.67 -6.67
CA PRO A 35 -15.51 -13.83 -7.85
C PRO A 35 -14.21 -13.19 -8.32
N ALA A 36 -14.07 -13.00 -9.64
CA ALA A 36 -12.95 -12.27 -10.19
C ALA A 36 -12.96 -10.80 -9.73
N THR A 37 -11.80 -10.30 -9.31
CA THR A 37 -11.62 -8.92 -8.85
C THR A 37 -10.70 -8.18 -9.81
N THR A 38 -11.09 -6.97 -10.22
CA THR A 38 -10.25 -6.11 -11.04
C THR A 38 -9.32 -5.29 -10.15
N MET A 39 -8.01 -5.43 -10.38
CA MET A 39 -6.98 -4.58 -9.77
C MET A 39 -6.67 -3.44 -10.73
N HIS A 40 -6.82 -2.20 -10.27
CA HIS A 40 -6.59 -1.01 -11.08
C HIS A 40 -5.21 -0.41 -10.78
N GLN A 41 -4.58 0.23 -11.77
CA GLN A 41 -3.27 0.90 -11.62
C GLN A 41 -3.25 1.96 -10.51
N ARG A 42 -4.39 2.54 -10.13
CA ARG A 42 -4.51 3.45 -8.99
C ARG A 42 -4.00 2.86 -7.67
N LEU A 43 -3.95 1.53 -7.54
CA LEU A 43 -3.39 0.88 -6.36
C LEU A 43 -1.87 1.01 -6.24
N TYR A 44 -1.14 1.25 -7.34
CA TYR A 44 0.32 1.34 -7.34
C TYR A 44 0.87 2.60 -8.02
N ASP A 45 0.02 3.45 -8.57
CA ASP A 45 0.42 4.69 -9.26
C ASP A 45 0.10 5.91 -8.38
N LEU A 46 1.13 6.43 -7.71
CA LEU A 46 1.00 7.58 -6.81
C LEU A 46 0.61 8.87 -7.53
N ASP A 47 1.03 9.05 -8.77
CA ASP A 47 0.69 10.27 -9.52
C ASP A 47 -0.81 10.30 -9.82
N LEU A 48 -1.39 9.16 -10.20
CA LEU A 48 -2.85 9.04 -10.34
C LEU A 48 -3.59 9.25 -9.02
N GLN A 49 -3.05 8.73 -7.91
CA GLN A 49 -3.66 8.96 -6.59
C GLN A 49 -3.63 10.44 -6.20
N LEU A 50 -2.53 11.15 -6.45
CA LEU A 50 -2.43 12.59 -6.21
C LEU A 50 -3.41 13.39 -7.06
N ASP A 51 -3.58 13.02 -8.33
CA ASP A 51 -4.56 13.66 -9.23
C ASP A 51 -6.00 13.39 -8.74
N ASP A 52 -6.33 12.16 -8.38
CA ASP A 52 -7.65 11.81 -7.84
C ASP A 52 -7.94 12.58 -6.53
N MET A 53 -6.96 12.68 -5.63
CA MET A 53 -7.07 13.47 -4.41
C MET A 53 -7.34 14.95 -4.70
N ALA A 54 -6.62 15.51 -5.67
CA ALA A 54 -6.81 16.92 -6.07
C ALA A 54 -8.22 17.15 -6.62
N GLN A 55 -8.71 16.25 -7.47
CA GLN A 55 -10.06 16.33 -8.05
C GLN A 55 -11.16 16.15 -7.01
N ALA A 56 -10.95 15.29 -6.03
CA ALA A 56 -11.91 15.01 -4.96
C ALA A 56 -11.85 16.00 -3.78
N GLY A 57 -10.87 16.91 -3.76
CA GLY A 57 -10.66 17.82 -2.64
C GLY A 57 -10.15 17.14 -1.38
N VAL A 58 -9.42 16.01 -1.52
CA VAL A 58 -8.81 15.28 -0.40
C VAL A 58 -7.42 15.88 -0.12
N ASP A 59 -7.22 16.33 1.10
CA ASP A 59 -5.96 16.94 1.53
C ASP A 59 -4.90 15.89 1.86
N LEU A 60 -5.28 14.84 2.58
CA LEU A 60 -4.38 13.80 3.08
C LEU A 60 -5.02 12.41 2.95
N SER A 61 -4.24 11.43 2.50
CA SER A 61 -4.65 10.02 2.47
C SER A 61 -3.78 9.16 3.38
N VAL A 62 -4.43 8.28 4.15
CA VAL A 62 -3.77 7.31 5.02
C VAL A 62 -3.63 6.00 4.26
N LEU A 63 -2.40 5.67 3.86
CA LEU A 63 -2.08 4.53 3.01
C LEU A 63 -1.98 3.23 3.82
N SER A 64 -2.70 2.21 3.38
CA SER A 64 -2.56 0.84 3.86
C SER A 64 -2.31 -0.12 2.70
N CYS A 65 -1.47 -1.13 2.91
CA CYS A 65 -1.21 -2.15 1.89
C CYS A 65 -2.08 -3.39 2.13
N LEU A 66 -2.65 -3.93 1.06
CA LEU A 66 -3.48 -5.14 1.12
C LEU A 66 -2.67 -6.44 1.11
N LEU A 67 -1.36 -6.38 0.90
CA LEU A 67 -0.47 -7.54 0.75
C LEU A 67 0.51 -7.66 1.92
N GLY A 68 1.19 -8.79 2.00
CA GLY A 68 2.34 -8.99 2.90
C GLY A 68 2.01 -9.43 4.34
N TRP A 69 0.75 -9.66 4.69
CA TRP A 69 0.30 -9.97 6.05
C TRP A 69 0.99 -11.17 6.72
N SER A 70 1.50 -12.12 5.94
CA SER A 70 2.14 -13.34 6.41
C SER A 70 3.60 -13.47 5.99
N ALA A 71 4.20 -12.44 5.39
CA ALA A 71 5.54 -12.48 4.84
C ALA A 71 6.42 -11.39 5.46
N PRO A 72 7.31 -11.70 6.43
CA PRO A 72 8.12 -10.72 7.14
C PRO A 72 8.93 -9.79 6.24
N LEU A 73 9.56 -10.34 5.19
CA LEU A 73 10.35 -9.56 4.24
C LEU A 73 9.48 -8.63 3.40
N GLU A 74 8.27 -9.04 3.04
CA GLU A 74 7.34 -8.17 2.33
C GLU A 74 6.80 -7.05 3.23
N CYS A 75 6.47 -7.35 4.49
CA CYS A 75 6.08 -6.31 5.46
C CYS A 75 7.17 -5.26 5.60
N ARG A 76 8.42 -5.68 5.74
CA ARG A 76 9.55 -4.76 5.83
C ARG A 76 9.68 -3.89 4.58
N PHE A 77 9.61 -4.50 3.40
CA PHE A 77 9.65 -3.79 2.12
C PHE A 77 8.51 -2.76 1.99
N ILE A 78 7.28 -3.15 2.34
CA ILE A 78 6.11 -2.28 2.32
C ILE A 78 6.29 -1.09 3.27
N ASN A 79 6.74 -1.33 4.49
CA ASN A 79 6.96 -0.29 5.49
C ASN A 79 8.03 0.71 5.05
N ASP A 80 9.12 0.24 4.47
CA ASP A 80 10.20 1.09 3.95
C ASP A 80 9.70 1.97 2.79
N ASP A 81 8.88 1.41 1.89
CA ASP A 81 8.28 2.15 0.77
C ASP A 81 7.27 3.20 1.26
N LEU A 82 6.38 2.83 2.18
CA LEU A 82 5.42 3.77 2.78
C LEU A 82 6.11 4.91 3.53
N ALA A 83 7.19 4.63 4.25
CA ALA A 83 7.99 5.65 4.92
C ALA A 83 8.66 6.60 3.91
N ALA A 84 9.16 6.07 2.80
CA ALA A 84 9.73 6.88 1.72
C ALA A 84 8.68 7.79 1.07
N ILE A 85 7.47 7.29 0.84
CA ILE A 85 6.34 8.05 0.30
C ILE A 85 5.96 9.18 1.27
N GLN A 86 5.80 8.88 2.55
CA GLN A 86 5.47 9.88 3.56
C GLN A 86 6.54 10.97 3.66
N LYS A 87 7.82 10.61 3.57
CA LYS A 87 8.93 11.56 3.52
C LYS A 87 8.91 12.45 2.28
N LYS A 88 8.56 11.88 1.13
CA LYS A 88 8.48 12.61 -0.15
C LYS A 88 7.28 13.55 -0.22
N TYR A 89 6.16 13.14 0.39
CA TYR A 89 4.89 13.88 0.36
C TYR A 89 4.29 14.05 1.76
N PRO A 90 4.97 14.77 2.68
CA PRO A 90 4.66 14.76 4.12
C PRO A 90 3.28 15.33 4.49
N GLN A 91 2.65 16.10 3.59
CA GLN A 91 1.32 16.68 3.78
C GLN A 91 0.24 16.01 2.93
N ARG A 92 0.59 14.95 2.21
CA ARG A 92 -0.34 14.26 1.31
C ARG A 92 -0.56 12.81 1.70
N PHE A 93 0.45 12.15 2.24
CA PHE A 93 0.36 10.74 2.59
C PHE A 93 0.90 10.44 4.00
N VAL A 94 0.21 9.57 4.70
CA VAL A 94 0.66 8.92 5.93
C VAL A 94 0.61 7.42 5.73
N GLY A 95 1.72 6.73 5.96
CA GLY A 95 1.80 5.28 5.85
C GLY A 95 1.38 4.58 7.15
N LEU A 96 0.54 3.56 7.07
CA LEU A 96 0.26 2.66 8.20
C LEU A 96 1.27 1.52 8.22
N ALA A 97 1.94 1.35 9.34
CA ALA A 97 2.89 0.26 9.53
C ALA A 97 2.18 -1.10 9.44
N GLN A 98 2.77 -2.01 8.68
CA GLN A 98 2.30 -3.38 8.50
C GLN A 98 3.22 -4.36 9.22
N ALA A 99 2.63 -5.36 9.88
CA ALA A 99 3.37 -6.38 10.60
C ALA A 99 2.94 -7.79 10.16
N PRO A 100 3.87 -8.76 10.12
CA PRO A 100 3.55 -10.15 9.81
C PRO A 100 2.89 -10.81 11.03
N ILE A 101 1.60 -10.57 11.22
CA ILE A 101 0.83 -10.83 12.45
C ILE A 101 0.89 -12.27 12.98
N LEU A 102 1.25 -13.24 12.14
CA LEU A 102 1.37 -14.64 12.56
C LEU A 102 2.76 -15.00 13.10
N ASP A 103 3.73 -14.09 13.05
CA ASP A 103 5.14 -14.38 13.39
C ASP A 103 5.56 -13.88 14.80
N GLY A 104 4.63 -13.69 15.71
CA GLY A 104 4.90 -13.42 17.12
C GLY A 104 5.92 -12.30 17.36
N GLN A 105 7.11 -12.64 17.87
CA GLN A 105 8.17 -11.67 18.19
C GLN A 105 8.72 -10.93 16.96
N ALA A 106 8.77 -11.59 15.79
CA ALA A 106 9.20 -10.95 14.55
C ALA A 106 8.21 -9.84 14.12
N ALA A 107 6.91 -10.07 14.32
CA ALA A 107 5.88 -9.05 14.07
C ALA A 107 6.05 -7.82 14.96
N LEU A 108 6.31 -8.02 16.25
CA LEU A 108 6.55 -6.93 17.19
C LEU A 108 7.84 -6.16 16.87
N ALA A 109 8.90 -6.87 16.48
CA ALA A 109 10.16 -6.25 16.12
C ALA A 109 10.01 -5.37 14.87
N GLU A 110 9.33 -5.88 13.83
CA GLU A 110 9.07 -5.10 12.62
C GLU A 110 8.16 -3.90 12.88
N LEU A 111 7.10 -4.06 13.68
CA LEU A 111 6.23 -2.94 14.02
C LEU A 111 6.99 -1.82 14.75
N ARG A 112 7.83 -2.18 15.74
CA ARG A 112 8.68 -1.21 16.44
C ARG A 112 9.63 -0.50 15.50
N ARG A 113 10.26 -1.23 14.59
CA ARG A 113 11.16 -0.65 13.58
C ARG A 113 10.40 0.32 12.67
N ALA A 114 9.25 -0.10 12.14
CA ALA A 114 8.47 0.68 11.18
C ALA A 114 7.96 2.02 11.75
N ILE A 115 7.65 2.07 13.05
CA ILE A 115 7.22 3.31 13.70
C ILE A 115 8.37 4.32 13.84
N MET A 116 9.62 3.86 13.78
CA MET A 116 10.81 4.68 14.00
C MET A 116 11.48 5.19 12.72
N ILE A 117 11.03 4.80 11.54
CA ILE A 117 11.63 5.18 10.24
C ILE A 117 10.94 6.37 9.56
#